data_1dcf70b7ee4aa905aa9e1778c576145f
#
_entry.id   1dcf70b7ee4aa905aa9e1778c576145f
#
_cell.length_a   1.000
_cell.length_b   1.000
_cell.length_c   1.000
_cell.angle_alpha   90.00
_cell.angle_beta   90.00
_cell.angle_gamma   90.00
#
_symmetry.space_group_name_H-M   'P 1'
#
loop_
_entity.id
_entity.type
_entity.pdbx_description
1 polymer ?
#
loop_
_entity_poly.entity_id
_entity_poly.type
_entity_poly.pdbx_seq_one_letter_code
_entity_poly.pdbx_strand_id
1 'polypeptide(L)'
;MARRALVVGINTYGGGNNLQACVADAKAMAEVLSRHKDGAKNFDCVVFPDQMADGSQITRPNLRAALKELFNFDGEVLLYFSGHGFLSETGGLLCTSDAAKDDWGIPMQEVVDLAVNSQARQILLILDCCHAGDIANPATMNKGNGKSPLAMLRENMTVIAASRAAEAATEAGGHGLFTAALLDALEGGAADHMGFVTAPALYTYVSRRFTAWNQRPVYKTNATEVLTVRECEPLIQRLQLRQLANYFPKDDFKYRLDPEYEPEDEHGNVKEPVNKEKVAIAQLFKSYRDAGLLRASDPKLQLYWVARRSETVELTPRGQEYWWLVVNDKI
;
A
#
# COMPACT_ATOMS: atom_id res chain seq x y z
N MET A 1 13.40 11.69 0.40
CA MET A 1 12.93 12.20 1.71
C MET A 1 13.30 11.22 2.79
N ALA A 2 13.49 11.69 4.04
CA ALA A 2 13.73 10.79 5.17
C ALA A 2 12.39 10.15 5.59
N ARG A 3 12.42 8.84 5.90
CA ARG A 3 11.24 8.02 6.21
C ARG A 3 11.51 7.20 7.45
N ARG A 4 10.62 7.21 8.42
CA ARG A 4 10.76 6.45 9.66
C ARG A 4 9.48 5.66 9.95
N ALA A 5 9.63 4.42 10.39
CA ALA A 5 8.52 3.60 10.85
C ALA A 5 8.76 3.10 12.28
N LEU A 6 7.73 3.17 13.11
CA LEU A 6 7.65 2.44 14.37
C LEU A 6 6.73 1.25 14.18
N VAL A 7 7.27 0.05 14.38
CA VAL A 7 6.58 -1.21 14.14
C VAL A 7 6.46 -1.98 15.44
N VAL A 8 5.24 -2.13 15.94
CA VAL A 8 4.95 -2.66 17.28
C VAL A 8 4.15 -3.94 17.19
N GLY A 9 4.61 -5.01 17.85
CA GLY A 9 3.87 -6.26 17.99
C GLY A 9 3.88 -6.75 19.42
N ILE A 10 2.73 -6.95 20.04
CA ILE A 10 2.61 -7.36 21.45
C ILE A 10 1.86 -8.68 21.54
N ASN A 11 2.57 -9.75 21.94
CA ASN A 11 1.98 -11.04 22.21
C ASN A 11 1.62 -11.27 23.68
N THR A 12 2.39 -10.70 24.62
CA THR A 12 2.30 -11.04 26.05
C THR A 12 1.64 -9.91 26.83
N TYR A 13 0.60 -10.27 27.56
CA TYR A 13 -0.18 -9.36 28.39
C TYR A 13 -0.34 -9.91 29.81
N GLY A 14 -0.35 -9.03 30.81
CA GLY A 14 -0.71 -9.39 32.16
C GLY A 14 -2.12 -9.99 32.23
N GLY A 15 -2.31 -11.08 32.97
CA GLY A 15 -3.64 -11.67 33.16
C GLY A 15 -4.06 -12.78 32.18
N GLY A 16 -3.17 -13.27 31.30
CA GLY A 16 -3.37 -14.52 30.55
C GLY A 16 -4.08 -14.36 29.18
N ASN A 17 -4.30 -13.15 28.70
CA ASN A 17 -4.88 -12.87 27.39
C ASN A 17 -3.80 -12.70 26.31
N ASN A 18 -2.92 -13.69 26.17
CA ASN A 18 -1.81 -13.63 25.22
C ASN A 18 -2.27 -13.87 23.78
N LEU A 19 -1.61 -13.20 22.83
CA LEU A 19 -1.72 -13.40 21.40
C LEU A 19 -0.48 -14.16 20.90
N GLN A 20 -0.50 -14.64 19.65
CA GLN A 20 0.60 -15.46 19.13
C GLN A 20 1.29 -14.84 17.90
N ALA A 21 0.56 -14.11 17.05
CA ALA A 21 1.06 -13.66 15.75
C ALA A 21 1.66 -12.24 15.76
N CYS A 22 1.32 -11.38 16.72
CA CYS A 22 1.60 -9.93 16.62
C CYS A 22 3.09 -9.60 16.52
N VAL A 23 3.96 -10.34 17.22
CA VAL A 23 5.41 -10.16 17.12
C VAL A 23 5.93 -10.59 15.75
N ALA A 24 5.42 -11.70 15.20
CA ALA A 24 5.77 -12.16 13.86
C ALA A 24 5.28 -11.16 12.80
N ASP A 25 4.07 -10.63 12.98
CA ASP A 25 3.47 -9.61 12.13
C ASP A 25 4.35 -8.34 12.08
N ALA A 26 4.76 -7.85 13.25
CA ALA A 26 5.62 -6.68 13.34
C ALA A 26 6.97 -6.88 12.64
N LYS A 27 7.60 -8.06 12.83
CA LYS A 27 8.87 -8.39 12.16
C LYS A 27 8.72 -8.43 10.65
N ALA A 28 7.71 -9.13 10.13
CA ALA A 28 7.44 -9.21 8.70
C ALA A 28 7.11 -7.83 8.09
N MET A 29 6.31 -7.03 8.79
CA MET A 29 6.02 -5.65 8.36
C MET A 29 7.28 -4.79 8.32
N ALA A 30 8.16 -4.88 9.31
CA ALA A 30 9.40 -4.13 9.32
C ALA A 30 10.35 -4.57 8.18
N GLU A 31 10.45 -5.86 7.90
CA GLU A 31 11.24 -6.40 6.80
C GLU A 31 10.78 -5.82 5.46
N VAL A 32 9.48 -5.92 5.17
CA VAL A 32 8.89 -5.42 3.92
C VAL A 32 8.99 -3.90 3.81
N LEU A 33 8.78 -3.15 4.90
CA LEU A 33 8.82 -1.69 4.90
C LEU A 33 10.25 -1.13 4.82
N SER A 34 11.25 -1.87 5.25
CA SER A 34 12.64 -1.38 5.30
C SER A 34 13.25 -1.12 3.92
N ARG A 35 12.78 -1.82 2.88
CA ARG A 35 13.32 -1.74 1.54
C ARG A 35 12.24 -1.77 0.47
N HIS A 36 12.49 -1.08 -0.64
CA HIS A 36 11.80 -1.24 -1.90
C HIS A 36 12.13 -2.62 -2.52
N LYS A 37 11.38 -3.04 -3.53
CA LYS A 37 11.58 -4.37 -4.15
C LYS A 37 12.93 -4.49 -4.87
N ASP A 38 13.49 -3.40 -5.35
CA ASP A 38 14.82 -3.30 -5.96
C ASP A 38 15.96 -3.32 -4.94
N GLY A 39 15.66 -3.40 -3.63
CA GLY A 39 16.62 -3.39 -2.54
C GLY A 39 17.01 -2.00 -2.03
N ALA A 40 16.56 -0.91 -2.66
CA ALA A 40 16.80 0.44 -2.17
C ALA A 40 16.18 0.66 -0.78
N LYS A 41 16.82 1.51 0.03
CA LYS A 41 16.32 1.84 1.39
C LYS A 41 14.96 2.54 1.29
N ASN A 42 14.00 2.09 2.11
CA ASN A 42 12.68 2.69 2.23
C ASN A 42 12.52 3.30 3.63
N PHE A 43 11.75 2.72 4.55
CA PHE A 43 11.64 3.25 5.90
C PHE A 43 12.81 2.83 6.79
N ASP A 44 13.21 3.73 7.69
CA ASP A 44 14.05 3.41 8.84
C ASP A 44 13.16 2.83 9.94
N CYS A 45 13.15 1.49 10.06
CA CYS A 45 12.19 0.78 10.91
C CYS A 45 12.76 0.58 12.32
N VAL A 46 12.05 1.09 13.31
CA VAL A 46 12.26 0.78 14.74
C VAL A 46 11.26 -0.29 15.13
N VAL A 47 11.73 -1.47 15.52
CA VAL A 47 10.88 -2.64 15.82
C VAL A 47 10.79 -2.86 17.33
N PHE A 48 9.58 -2.99 17.84
CA PHE A 48 9.27 -3.39 19.22
C PHE A 48 8.59 -4.77 19.20
N PRO A 49 9.08 -5.81 19.88
CA PRO A 49 10.05 -5.81 21.00
C PRO A 49 11.50 -6.05 20.61
N ASP A 50 11.89 -6.21 19.37
CA ASP A 50 13.24 -6.70 18.99
C ASP A 50 14.40 -5.82 19.48
N GLN A 51 14.17 -4.55 19.71
CA GLN A 51 15.20 -3.67 20.31
C GLN A 51 15.27 -3.76 21.82
N MET A 52 14.38 -4.54 22.43
CA MET A 52 14.40 -4.82 23.86
C MET A 52 15.08 -6.18 24.09
N ALA A 53 16.37 -6.24 23.73
CA ALA A 53 17.20 -7.45 23.83
C ALA A 53 17.32 -8.04 25.25
N ASP A 54 16.87 -7.30 26.26
CA ASP A 54 16.80 -7.69 27.65
C ASP A 54 15.55 -8.50 28.03
N GLY A 55 14.65 -8.76 27.05
CA GLY A 55 13.36 -9.41 27.28
C GLY A 55 12.32 -8.53 27.99
N SER A 56 12.57 -7.22 28.09
CA SER A 56 11.61 -6.29 28.70
C SER A 56 10.29 -6.26 27.92
N GLN A 57 9.19 -6.12 28.66
CA GLN A 57 7.86 -6.00 28.08
C GLN A 57 7.63 -4.60 27.51
N ILE A 58 6.80 -4.49 26.50
CA ILE A 58 6.39 -3.18 25.95
C ILE A 58 5.42 -2.53 26.92
N THR A 59 5.97 -1.69 27.80
CA THR A 59 5.20 -0.95 28.79
C THR A 59 4.68 0.36 28.21
N ARG A 60 3.64 0.90 28.84
CA ARG A 60 3.08 2.20 28.45
C ARG A 60 4.11 3.34 28.40
N PRO A 61 5.01 3.50 29.42
CA PRO A 61 6.02 4.57 29.36
C PRO A 61 6.95 4.44 28.17
N ASN A 62 7.45 3.23 27.84
CA ASN A 62 8.39 3.08 26.74
C ASN A 62 7.72 3.18 25.36
N LEU A 63 6.48 2.66 25.18
CA LEU A 63 5.73 2.86 23.94
C LEU A 63 5.38 4.35 23.74
N ARG A 64 4.98 5.07 24.81
CA ARG A 64 4.73 6.51 24.74
C ARG A 64 5.98 7.30 24.36
N ALA A 65 7.14 6.93 24.88
CA ALA A 65 8.42 7.56 24.50
C ALA A 65 8.73 7.33 23.02
N ALA A 66 8.57 6.11 22.53
CA ALA A 66 8.78 5.76 21.11
C ALA A 66 7.81 6.49 20.18
N LEU A 67 6.53 6.62 20.55
CA LEU A 67 5.54 7.41 19.79
C LEU A 67 5.94 8.90 19.72
N LYS A 68 6.38 9.48 20.83
CA LYS A 68 6.88 10.88 20.84
C LYS A 68 8.09 11.06 19.94
N GLU A 69 9.02 10.11 19.95
CA GLU A 69 10.19 10.14 19.07
C GLU A 69 9.79 10.02 17.60
N LEU A 70 8.87 9.09 17.26
CA LEU A 70 8.34 8.95 15.89
C LEU A 70 7.73 10.26 15.39
N PHE A 71 6.82 10.85 16.16
CA PHE A 71 6.09 12.06 15.74
C PHE A 71 6.90 13.35 15.83
N ASN A 72 8.09 13.34 16.47
CA ASN A 72 9.03 14.47 16.44
C ASN A 72 9.95 14.45 15.20
N PHE A 73 9.75 13.50 14.27
CA PHE A 73 10.56 13.35 13.08
C PHE A 73 10.05 14.22 11.93
N ASP A 74 10.94 15.03 11.31
CA ASP A 74 10.62 15.82 10.10
C ASP A 74 10.80 14.95 8.84
N GLY A 75 9.72 14.35 8.37
CA GLY A 75 9.72 13.46 7.20
C GLY A 75 8.41 12.70 7.08
N GLU A 76 8.45 11.57 6.40
CA GLU A 76 7.31 10.65 6.32
C GLU A 76 7.40 9.64 7.47
N VAL A 77 6.31 9.50 8.23
CA VAL A 77 6.25 8.58 9.36
C VAL A 77 5.15 7.55 9.18
N LEU A 78 5.45 6.32 9.62
CA LEU A 78 4.52 5.22 9.66
C LEU A 78 4.51 4.60 11.06
N LEU A 79 3.32 4.46 11.65
CA LEU A 79 3.09 3.61 12.81
C LEU A 79 2.35 2.35 12.37
N TYR A 80 2.92 1.19 12.66
CA TYR A 80 2.23 -0.10 12.60
C TYR A 80 2.10 -0.65 14.03
N PHE A 81 0.91 -1.07 14.40
CA PHE A 81 0.63 -1.69 15.69
C PHE A 81 -0.18 -2.97 15.50
N SER A 82 0.32 -4.10 16.03
CA SER A 82 -0.41 -5.37 16.13
C SER A 82 -0.46 -5.81 17.60
N GLY A 83 -1.68 -6.01 18.12
CA GLY A 83 -1.89 -6.33 19.54
C GLY A 83 -3.34 -6.18 19.97
N HIS A 84 -3.58 -6.26 21.27
CA HIS A 84 -4.90 -5.96 21.81
C HIS A 84 -5.28 -4.50 21.71
N GLY A 85 -6.54 -4.24 21.34
CA GLY A 85 -7.23 -2.97 21.52
C GLY A 85 -8.36 -3.15 22.52
N PHE A 86 -8.61 -2.12 23.31
CA PHE A 86 -9.68 -2.11 24.30
C PHE A 86 -10.56 -0.85 24.13
N LEU A 87 -11.86 -0.98 24.30
CA LEU A 87 -12.79 0.15 24.28
C LEU A 87 -13.18 0.49 25.72
N SER A 88 -12.69 1.61 26.22
CA SER A 88 -13.09 2.17 27.51
C SER A 88 -14.26 3.14 27.35
N GLU A 89 -14.78 3.64 28.47
CA GLU A 89 -15.79 4.73 28.48
C GLU A 89 -15.29 6.02 27.80
N THR A 90 -13.97 6.23 27.77
CA THR A 90 -13.32 7.42 27.21
C THR A 90 -12.80 7.22 25.79
N GLY A 91 -12.93 6.02 25.21
CA GLY A 91 -12.51 5.72 23.84
C GLY A 91 -11.60 4.49 23.72
N GLY A 92 -11.07 4.26 22.52
CA GLY A 92 -10.18 3.14 22.22
C GLY A 92 -8.79 3.31 22.84
N LEU A 93 -8.19 2.19 23.20
CA LEU A 93 -6.86 2.08 23.79
C LEU A 93 -6.01 1.08 23.01
N LEU A 94 -4.74 1.37 22.81
CA LEU A 94 -3.71 0.40 22.43
C LEU A 94 -3.18 -0.25 23.71
N CYS A 95 -3.47 -1.54 23.90
CA CYS A 95 -3.05 -2.24 25.11
C CYS A 95 -1.54 -2.46 25.12
N THR A 96 -0.91 -2.32 26.30
CA THR A 96 0.50 -2.58 26.50
C THR A 96 0.74 -3.82 27.35
N SER A 97 1.94 -4.37 27.38
CA SER A 97 2.24 -5.60 28.13
C SER A 97 2.01 -5.45 29.64
N ASP A 98 2.10 -4.23 30.16
CA ASP A 98 1.84 -3.88 31.58
C ASP A 98 0.36 -3.53 31.83
N ALA A 99 -0.54 -3.85 30.90
CA ALA A 99 -1.97 -3.63 31.05
C ALA A 99 -2.50 -4.23 32.36
N ALA A 100 -3.20 -3.41 33.13
CA ALA A 100 -3.82 -3.80 34.41
C ALA A 100 -5.24 -3.23 34.48
N LYS A 101 -6.02 -3.70 35.46
CA LYS A 101 -7.38 -3.18 35.68
C LYS A 101 -7.31 -1.64 35.85
N ASP A 102 -8.16 -0.97 35.09
CA ASP A 102 -8.28 0.51 35.02
C ASP A 102 -7.07 1.23 34.40
N ASP A 103 -6.08 0.48 33.85
CA ASP A 103 -4.90 0.99 33.22
C ASP A 103 -4.40 0.10 32.06
N TRP A 104 -5.12 0.08 30.94
CA TRP A 104 -4.94 -0.89 29.87
C TRP A 104 -3.85 -0.55 28.86
N GLY A 105 -3.47 0.72 28.72
CA GLY A 105 -2.48 1.11 27.71
C GLY A 105 -2.54 2.58 27.29
N ILE A 106 -2.25 2.87 26.03
CA ILE A 106 -2.23 4.24 25.50
C ILE A 106 -3.54 4.57 24.82
N PRO A 107 -4.22 5.66 25.21
CA PRO A 107 -5.41 6.13 24.50
C PRO A 107 -5.11 6.39 23.01
N MET A 108 -5.96 5.89 22.13
CA MET A 108 -5.85 6.19 20.69
C MET A 108 -5.95 7.69 20.41
N GLN A 109 -6.67 8.42 21.26
CA GLN A 109 -6.71 9.88 21.19
C GLN A 109 -5.33 10.50 21.42
N GLU A 110 -4.54 9.99 22.37
CA GLU A 110 -3.17 10.49 22.62
C GLU A 110 -2.28 10.26 21.38
N VAL A 111 -2.44 9.11 20.69
CA VAL A 111 -1.71 8.84 19.44
C VAL A 111 -2.10 9.85 18.36
N VAL A 112 -3.40 10.13 18.22
CA VAL A 112 -3.89 11.14 17.27
C VAL A 112 -3.39 12.53 17.63
N ASP A 113 -3.42 12.91 18.91
CA ASP A 113 -2.95 14.21 19.36
C ASP A 113 -1.46 14.41 19.11
N LEU A 114 -0.64 13.38 19.35
CA LEU A 114 0.79 13.39 19.01
C LEU A 114 1.00 13.53 17.49
N ALA A 115 0.21 12.81 16.69
CA ALA A 115 0.27 12.88 15.23
C ALA A 115 -0.15 14.27 14.71
N VAL A 116 -1.24 14.82 15.23
CA VAL A 116 -1.77 16.15 14.81
C VAL A 116 -0.77 17.25 15.12
N ASN A 117 -0.08 17.17 16.27
CA ASN A 117 0.91 18.18 16.70
C ASN A 117 2.32 17.87 16.20
N SER A 118 2.52 16.84 15.37
CA SER A 118 3.84 16.43 14.87
C SER A 118 4.39 17.37 13.79
N GLN A 119 5.70 17.28 13.55
CA GLN A 119 6.38 17.96 12.45
C GLN A 119 6.45 17.07 11.18
N ALA A 120 5.93 15.84 11.23
CA ALA A 120 5.94 14.93 10.11
C ALA A 120 5.18 15.51 8.91
N ARG A 121 5.69 15.30 7.71
CA ARG A 121 5.04 15.78 6.47
C ARG A 121 3.86 14.93 6.06
N GLN A 122 4.05 13.61 6.15
CA GLN A 122 3.00 12.63 5.89
C GLN A 122 2.97 11.60 7.01
N ILE A 123 1.78 11.17 7.39
CA ILE A 123 1.55 10.23 8.49
C ILE A 123 0.66 9.10 8.02
N LEU A 124 1.14 7.86 8.19
CA LEU A 124 0.34 6.66 7.99
C LEU A 124 0.26 5.88 9.31
N LEU A 125 -0.95 5.71 9.82
CA LEU A 125 -1.24 4.83 10.95
C LEU A 125 -1.87 3.54 10.42
N ILE A 126 -1.28 2.39 10.71
CA ILE A 126 -1.80 1.06 10.40
C ILE A 126 -2.01 0.33 11.72
N LEU A 127 -3.25 0.01 12.06
CA LEU A 127 -3.62 -0.55 13.35
C LEU A 127 -4.31 -1.91 13.17
N ASP A 128 -3.62 -2.97 13.54
CA ASP A 128 -4.14 -4.34 13.60
C ASP A 128 -4.51 -4.70 15.04
N CYS A 129 -5.60 -4.11 15.53
CA CYS A 129 -6.13 -4.39 16.85
C CYS A 129 -7.64 -4.16 16.91
N CYS A 130 -8.30 -4.77 17.91
CA CYS A 130 -9.72 -4.56 18.16
C CYS A 130 -10.01 -3.10 18.43
N HIS A 131 -11.18 -2.65 18.01
CA HIS A 131 -11.60 -1.25 18.17
C HIS A 131 -10.71 -0.19 17.50
N ALA A 132 -9.73 -0.60 16.70
CA ALA A 132 -8.88 0.33 15.95
C ALA A 132 -9.68 1.24 15.01
N GLY A 133 -10.83 0.78 14.51
CA GLY A 133 -11.76 1.59 13.72
C GLY A 133 -12.37 2.78 14.46
N ASP A 134 -12.32 2.79 15.79
CA ASP A 134 -12.80 3.90 16.62
C ASP A 134 -11.78 5.05 16.69
N ILE A 135 -10.55 4.85 16.24
CA ILE A 135 -9.55 5.93 16.14
C ILE A 135 -10.09 7.07 15.26
N ALA A 136 -9.94 8.29 15.70
CA ALA A 136 -10.50 9.46 15.05
C ALA A 136 -12.02 9.35 14.76
N ASN A 137 -12.78 8.60 15.60
CA ASN A 137 -14.23 8.56 15.53
C ASN A 137 -14.82 9.69 16.40
N PRO A 138 -15.59 10.61 15.81
CA PRO A 138 -16.15 11.75 16.52
C PRO A 138 -17.05 11.39 17.69
N ALA A 139 -17.83 10.31 17.55
CA ALA A 139 -18.78 9.87 18.57
C ALA A 139 -18.09 9.36 19.84
N THR A 140 -16.88 8.81 19.72
CA THR A 140 -16.07 8.31 20.84
C THR A 140 -15.10 9.33 21.39
N MET A 141 -14.72 10.34 20.60
CA MET A 141 -13.71 11.34 20.93
C MET A 141 -14.29 12.66 21.47
N ASN A 142 -15.59 12.93 21.30
CA ASN A 142 -16.17 14.22 21.66
C ASN A 142 -17.40 14.11 22.57
N LYS A 143 -17.20 13.73 23.82
CA LYS A 143 -18.20 14.09 24.85
C LYS A 143 -18.01 15.52 25.40
N GLY A 144 -17.11 16.34 24.82
CA GLY A 144 -16.74 17.60 25.43
C GLY A 144 -16.66 18.89 24.60
N ASN A 145 -16.39 18.88 23.30
CA ASN A 145 -16.09 20.15 22.60
C ASN A 145 -16.47 20.15 21.13
N GLY A 146 -17.70 20.11 20.77
CA GLY A 146 -18.35 20.57 19.52
C GLY A 146 -17.58 20.76 18.18
N LYS A 147 -16.42 20.14 17.98
CA LYS A 147 -15.65 20.25 16.73
C LYS A 147 -16.06 19.15 15.74
N SER A 148 -16.17 19.53 14.47
CA SER A 148 -16.54 18.63 13.38
C SER A 148 -15.62 17.43 13.26
N PRO A 149 -16.12 16.23 12.95
CA PRO A 149 -15.38 14.97 12.81
C PRO A 149 -14.22 14.99 11.83
N LEU A 150 -14.39 15.70 10.72
CA LEU A 150 -13.36 15.88 9.69
C LEU A 150 -12.19 16.78 10.14
N ALA A 151 -12.39 17.55 11.21
CA ALA A 151 -11.37 18.44 11.77
C ALA A 151 -10.34 17.72 12.66
N MET A 152 -10.44 16.38 12.80
CA MET A 152 -9.58 15.62 13.72
C MET A 152 -8.32 15.06 13.08
N LEU A 153 -8.31 14.81 11.78
CA LEU A 153 -7.10 14.45 11.07
C LEU A 153 -6.46 15.71 10.48
N ARG A 154 -5.19 15.92 10.82
CA ARG A 154 -4.41 16.96 10.15
C ARG A 154 -4.23 16.62 8.67
N GLU A 155 -3.84 17.62 7.88
CA GLU A 155 -3.44 17.43 6.48
C GLU A 155 -2.32 16.39 6.37
N ASN A 156 -2.40 15.56 5.33
CA ASN A 156 -1.48 14.45 5.03
C ASN A 156 -1.39 13.38 6.12
N MET A 157 -2.51 13.12 6.79
CA MET A 157 -2.66 12.02 7.72
C MET A 157 -3.64 10.99 7.19
N THR A 158 -3.24 9.72 7.21
CA THR A 158 -4.04 8.57 6.79
C THR A 158 -4.04 7.50 7.88
N VAL A 159 -5.19 6.89 8.11
CA VAL A 159 -5.39 5.77 9.04
C VAL A 159 -5.99 4.59 8.29
N ILE A 160 -5.36 3.42 8.41
CA ILE A 160 -5.89 2.13 7.99
C ILE A 160 -5.98 1.25 9.24
N ALA A 161 -7.18 0.80 9.58
CA ALA A 161 -7.40 0.06 10.80
C ALA A 161 -8.21 -1.22 10.57
N ALA A 162 -7.82 -2.31 11.22
CA ALA A 162 -8.63 -3.51 11.28
C ALA A 162 -9.98 -3.20 11.96
N SER A 163 -11.02 -3.95 11.62
CA SER A 163 -12.33 -3.79 12.24
C SER A 163 -12.55 -4.83 13.36
N ARG A 164 -13.58 -4.60 14.17
CA ARG A 164 -13.92 -5.38 15.38
C ARG A 164 -14.03 -6.90 15.21
N ALA A 165 -14.29 -7.40 14.01
CA ALA A 165 -14.54 -8.82 13.79
C ALA A 165 -13.28 -9.65 13.51
N ALA A 166 -12.10 -9.06 13.54
CA ALA A 166 -10.83 -9.77 13.32
C ALA A 166 -10.40 -10.65 14.53
N GLU A 167 -11.13 -10.59 15.64
CA GLU A 167 -10.78 -11.26 16.90
C GLU A 167 -10.75 -12.79 16.87
N ALA A 168 -11.41 -13.42 15.89
CA ALA A 168 -11.43 -14.87 15.75
C ALA A 168 -10.89 -15.32 14.40
N ALA A 169 -10.32 -14.43 13.62
CA ALA A 169 -9.87 -14.74 12.30
C ALA A 169 -8.55 -15.51 12.36
N THR A 170 -8.73 -16.79 12.18
CA THR A 170 -7.79 -17.76 11.66
C THR A 170 -6.48 -17.14 11.20
N GLU A 171 -5.39 -17.48 11.91
CA GLU A 171 -4.03 -17.22 11.47
C GLU A 171 -3.83 -17.84 10.08
N ALA A 172 -3.58 -17.04 9.08
CA ALA A 172 -3.20 -17.51 7.76
C ALA A 172 -1.67 -17.46 7.66
N GLY A 173 -1.04 -18.63 7.65
CA GLY A 173 0.42 -18.73 7.51
C GLY A 173 1.23 -18.16 8.69
N GLY A 174 0.67 -18.14 9.91
CA GLY A 174 1.35 -17.61 11.11
C GLY A 174 1.21 -16.10 11.31
N HIS A 175 0.37 -15.45 10.53
CA HIS A 175 0.05 -14.02 10.60
C HIS A 175 -1.45 -13.79 10.81
N GLY A 176 -1.80 -12.68 11.43
CA GLY A 176 -3.17 -12.21 11.45
C GLY A 176 -3.70 -11.93 10.03
N LEU A 177 -4.99 -12.20 9.77
CA LEU A 177 -5.59 -12.07 8.42
C LEU A 177 -5.39 -10.66 7.82
N PHE A 178 -5.51 -9.62 8.63
CA PHE A 178 -5.32 -8.25 8.18
C PHE A 178 -3.87 -7.99 7.79
N THR A 179 -2.91 -8.39 8.62
CA THR A 179 -1.48 -8.25 8.35
C THR A 179 -1.04 -9.13 7.18
N ALA A 180 -1.53 -10.36 7.05
CA ALA A 180 -1.23 -11.20 5.87
C ALA A 180 -1.67 -10.50 4.57
N ALA A 181 -2.86 -9.88 4.57
CA ALA A 181 -3.33 -9.12 3.41
C ALA A 181 -2.50 -7.85 3.14
N LEU A 182 -1.99 -7.17 4.19
CA LEU A 182 -1.08 -6.03 4.05
C LEU A 182 0.26 -6.45 3.44
N LEU A 183 0.83 -7.56 3.91
CA LEU A 183 2.09 -8.10 3.38
C LEU A 183 1.96 -8.46 1.90
N ASP A 184 0.91 -9.19 1.51
CA ASP A 184 0.63 -9.50 0.10
C ASP A 184 0.51 -8.23 -0.76
N ALA A 185 -0.18 -7.22 -0.24
CA ALA A 185 -0.35 -5.94 -0.93
C ALA A 185 0.99 -5.21 -1.13
N LEU A 186 1.83 -5.17 -0.08
CA LEU A 186 3.15 -4.54 -0.09
C LEU A 186 4.17 -5.31 -0.92
N GLU A 187 4.02 -6.63 -1.08
CA GLU A 187 4.86 -7.45 -1.96
C GLU A 187 4.52 -7.27 -3.46
N GLY A 188 3.59 -6.40 -3.79
CA GLY A 188 3.25 -6.02 -5.16
C GLY A 188 1.79 -6.25 -5.53
N GLY A 189 1.00 -6.93 -4.67
CA GLY A 189 -0.43 -7.19 -4.95
C GLY A 189 -1.27 -5.92 -5.12
N ALA A 190 -0.85 -4.80 -4.50
CA ALA A 190 -1.49 -3.50 -4.62
C ALA A 190 -0.73 -2.50 -5.50
N ALA A 191 0.35 -2.94 -6.16
CA ALA A 191 1.14 -2.06 -7.01
C ALA A 191 0.37 -1.62 -8.26
N ASP A 192 0.55 -0.36 -8.65
CA ASP A 192 0.12 0.14 -9.94
C ASP A 192 1.08 -0.33 -11.07
N HIS A 193 0.85 0.12 -12.30
CA HIS A 193 1.69 -0.27 -13.45
C HIS A 193 3.12 0.22 -13.34
N MET A 194 3.36 1.29 -12.60
CA MET A 194 4.69 1.84 -12.34
C MET A 194 5.34 1.25 -11.09
N GLY A 195 4.69 0.29 -10.43
CA GLY A 195 5.19 -0.39 -9.25
C GLY A 195 4.88 0.31 -7.91
N PHE A 196 4.10 1.39 -7.89
CA PHE A 196 3.83 2.12 -6.65
C PHE A 196 2.69 1.48 -5.85
N VAL A 197 2.98 1.10 -4.61
CA VAL A 197 1.99 0.74 -3.61
C VAL A 197 1.67 1.96 -2.77
N THR A 198 0.53 2.58 -3.03
CA THR A 198 0.08 3.77 -2.30
C THR A 198 -0.82 3.41 -1.11
N ALA A 199 -0.97 4.30 -0.14
CA ALA A 199 -1.85 4.06 1.01
C ALA A 199 -3.31 3.77 0.61
N PRO A 200 -3.94 4.47 -0.36
CA PRO A 200 -5.27 4.11 -0.85
C PRO A 200 -5.32 2.74 -1.55
N ALA A 201 -4.29 2.41 -2.36
CA ALA A 201 -4.20 1.11 -3.04
C ALA A 201 -4.04 -0.04 -2.04
N LEU A 202 -3.22 0.16 -1.00
CA LEU A 202 -3.05 -0.77 0.11
C LEU A 202 -4.40 -1.09 0.78
N TYR A 203 -5.15 -0.07 1.17
CA TYR A 203 -6.49 -0.25 1.75
C TYR A 203 -7.44 -0.97 0.78
N THR A 204 -7.47 -0.57 -0.49
CA THR A 204 -8.36 -1.16 -1.50
C THR A 204 -8.07 -2.65 -1.67
N TYR A 205 -6.81 -3.04 -1.71
CA TYR A 205 -6.39 -4.44 -1.81
C TYR A 205 -6.81 -5.23 -0.58
N VAL A 206 -6.46 -4.74 0.61
CA VAL A 206 -6.79 -5.40 1.88
C VAL A 206 -8.29 -5.56 2.04
N SER A 207 -9.08 -4.51 1.77
CA SER A 207 -10.53 -4.54 1.94
C SER A 207 -11.25 -5.60 1.09
N ARG A 208 -10.66 -6.00 -0.06
CA ARG A 208 -11.19 -7.08 -0.92
C ARG A 208 -11.08 -8.47 -0.30
N ARG A 209 -10.16 -8.67 0.65
CA ARG A 209 -9.98 -9.93 1.39
C ARG A 209 -11.06 -10.16 2.45
N PHE A 210 -11.79 -9.09 2.81
CA PHE A 210 -12.85 -9.14 3.80
C PHE A 210 -14.22 -9.20 3.11
N THR A 211 -14.98 -10.25 3.42
CA THR A 211 -16.33 -10.46 2.85
C THR A 211 -17.38 -9.64 3.58
N ALA A 212 -18.63 -9.69 3.09
CA ALA A 212 -19.75 -9.02 3.75
C ALA A 212 -20.05 -9.53 5.18
N TRP A 213 -19.59 -10.74 5.51
CA TRP A 213 -19.72 -11.33 6.84
C TRP A 213 -18.62 -10.90 7.81
N ASN A 214 -17.49 -10.42 7.28
CA ASN A 214 -16.39 -9.87 8.06
C ASN A 214 -16.44 -8.35 7.94
N GLN A 215 -16.36 -7.65 9.06
CA GLN A 215 -16.32 -6.19 9.03
C GLN A 215 -15.08 -5.74 8.24
N ARG A 216 -15.30 -4.87 7.26
CA ARG A 216 -14.22 -4.33 6.43
C ARG A 216 -13.31 -3.43 7.26
N PRO A 217 -12.02 -3.38 6.91
CA PRO A 217 -11.10 -2.41 7.48
C PRO A 217 -11.62 -0.98 7.33
N VAL A 218 -11.22 -0.13 8.24
CA VAL A 218 -11.57 1.30 8.22
C VAL A 218 -10.46 2.07 7.53
N TYR A 219 -10.86 3.03 6.68
CA TYR A 219 -9.97 3.98 6.04
C TYR A 219 -10.41 5.40 6.34
N LYS A 220 -9.51 6.19 6.92
CA LYS A 220 -9.75 7.62 7.18
C LYS A 220 -8.54 8.39 6.68
N THR A 221 -8.76 9.46 5.92
CA THR A 221 -7.68 10.25 5.36
C THR A 221 -8.07 11.72 5.24
N ASN A 222 -7.10 12.58 5.42
CA ASN A 222 -7.13 13.99 5.05
C ASN A 222 -5.83 14.30 4.30
N ALA A 223 -5.67 13.68 3.11
CA ALA A 223 -4.44 13.76 2.34
C ALA A 223 -4.63 14.66 1.11
N THR A 224 -3.74 15.62 0.93
CA THR A 224 -3.58 16.43 -0.30
C THR A 224 -2.54 15.81 -1.23
N GLU A 225 -1.64 14.99 -0.67
CA GLU A 225 -0.65 14.21 -1.40
C GLU A 225 -0.81 12.72 -1.10
N VAL A 226 -0.57 11.88 -2.10
CA VAL A 226 -0.69 10.43 -1.95
C VAL A 226 0.64 9.85 -1.48
N LEU A 227 0.65 9.24 -0.29
CA LEU A 227 1.81 8.53 0.23
C LEU A 227 2.04 7.23 -0.55
N THR A 228 3.21 7.11 -1.20
CA THR A 228 3.72 5.83 -1.69
C THR A 228 4.37 5.09 -0.53
N VAL A 229 3.79 3.96 -0.13
CA VAL A 229 4.28 3.17 1.00
C VAL A 229 5.50 2.33 0.62
N ARG A 230 5.47 1.74 -0.58
CA ARG A 230 6.57 0.93 -1.12
C ARG A 230 6.59 0.99 -2.65
N GLU A 231 7.77 0.87 -3.24
CA GLU A 231 7.96 0.67 -4.66
C GLU A 231 8.27 -0.82 -4.93
N CYS A 232 7.54 -1.40 -5.86
CA CYS A 232 7.65 -2.76 -6.34
C CYS A 232 8.14 -2.77 -7.79
N GLU A 233 8.29 -3.95 -8.36
CA GLU A 233 8.68 -4.09 -9.76
C GLU A 233 7.56 -3.56 -10.67
N PRO A 234 7.85 -2.62 -11.57
CA PRO A 234 6.84 -2.08 -12.47
C PRO A 234 6.43 -3.10 -13.53
N LEU A 235 5.15 -3.14 -13.90
CA LEU A 235 4.68 -3.93 -15.04
C LEU A 235 5.23 -3.42 -16.37
N ILE A 236 5.55 -2.12 -16.42
CA ILE A 236 6.14 -1.49 -17.57
C ILE A 236 7.09 -0.37 -17.14
N GLN A 237 8.26 -0.32 -17.77
CA GLN A 237 9.28 0.67 -17.44
C GLN A 237 8.83 2.08 -17.81
N ARG A 238 9.13 3.08 -16.97
CA ARG A 238 8.79 4.49 -17.21
C ARG A 238 9.29 5.00 -18.57
N LEU A 239 10.49 4.59 -18.97
CA LEU A 239 11.03 4.95 -20.29
C LEU A 239 10.22 4.38 -21.45
N GLN A 240 9.62 3.20 -21.29
CA GLN A 240 8.73 2.62 -22.28
C GLN A 240 7.39 3.39 -22.31
N LEU A 241 6.83 3.73 -21.14
CA LEU A 241 5.60 4.54 -21.07
C LEU A 241 5.74 5.87 -21.80
N ARG A 242 6.85 6.57 -21.63
CA ARG A 242 7.12 7.85 -22.31
C ARG A 242 7.12 7.74 -23.84
N GLN A 243 7.31 6.56 -24.38
CA GLN A 243 7.26 6.34 -25.84
C GLN A 243 5.82 6.25 -26.39
N LEU A 244 4.80 6.16 -25.53
CA LEU A 244 3.40 6.13 -26.00
C LEU A 244 3.08 7.30 -26.93
N ALA A 245 3.48 8.50 -26.58
CA ALA A 245 3.23 9.71 -27.38
C ALA A 245 3.94 9.71 -28.76
N ASN A 246 5.02 8.94 -28.92
CA ASN A 246 5.71 8.82 -30.19
C ASN A 246 4.93 8.00 -31.22
N TYR A 247 4.15 7.03 -30.76
CA TYR A 247 3.39 6.12 -31.61
C TYR A 247 1.89 6.44 -31.67
N PHE A 248 1.37 7.10 -30.66
CA PHE A 248 -0.02 7.49 -30.55
C PHE A 248 -0.12 9.01 -30.42
N PRO A 249 -0.23 9.75 -31.56
CA PRO A 249 -0.34 11.21 -31.54
C PRO A 249 -1.60 11.74 -30.88
N LYS A 250 -2.62 10.85 -30.72
CA LYS A 250 -3.88 11.07 -30.01
C LYS A 250 -4.26 9.80 -29.26
N ASP A 251 -5.06 9.94 -28.24
CA ASP A 251 -5.53 8.83 -27.40
C ASP A 251 -6.44 7.84 -28.12
N ASP A 252 -7.15 8.28 -29.18
CA ASP A 252 -8.02 7.46 -30.04
C ASP A 252 -7.34 6.96 -31.32
N PHE A 253 -6.03 7.23 -31.49
CA PHE A 253 -5.29 6.87 -32.70
C PHE A 253 -5.19 5.35 -32.85
N LYS A 254 -5.44 4.87 -34.08
CA LYS A 254 -5.26 3.47 -34.45
C LYS A 254 -3.96 3.30 -35.23
N TYR A 255 -3.00 2.66 -34.59
CA TYR A 255 -1.70 2.40 -35.19
C TYR A 255 -1.75 1.17 -36.07
N ARG A 256 -1.41 1.30 -37.36
CA ARG A 256 -1.42 0.18 -38.30
C ARG A 256 -0.10 -0.57 -38.26
N LEU A 257 -0.18 -1.88 -38.08
CA LEU A 257 0.94 -2.81 -38.25
C LEU A 257 0.95 -3.37 -39.69
N ASP A 258 2.06 -3.93 -40.08
CA ASP A 258 2.22 -4.69 -41.32
C ASP A 258 3.11 -5.94 -41.04
N PRO A 259 3.28 -6.88 -42.01
CA PRO A 259 4.01 -8.10 -41.76
C PRO A 259 5.50 -7.94 -41.41
N GLU A 260 6.10 -6.77 -41.61
CA GLU A 260 7.52 -6.52 -41.25
C GLU A 260 7.71 -6.34 -39.73
N TYR A 261 6.64 -6.12 -38.98
CA TYR A 261 6.69 -6.06 -37.51
C TYR A 261 6.96 -7.41 -36.86
N GLU A 262 6.73 -8.52 -37.58
CA GLU A 262 7.07 -9.86 -37.10
C GLU A 262 8.30 -10.40 -37.84
N PRO A 263 9.36 -10.83 -37.11
CA PRO A 263 10.59 -11.30 -37.73
C PRO A 263 10.47 -12.65 -38.41
N GLU A 264 9.44 -13.44 -38.03
CA GLU A 264 9.22 -14.80 -38.54
C GLU A 264 8.01 -14.87 -39.48
N ASP A 265 8.01 -15.83 -40.40
CA ASP A 265 6.85 -16.17 -41.19
C ASP A 265 5.87 -17.09 -40.42
N GLU A 266 4.82 -17.54 -41.10
CA GLU A 266 3.81 -18.45 -40.51
C GLU A 266 4.34 -19.86 -40.19
N HIS A 267 5.51 -20.20 -40.70
CA HIS A 267 6.21 -21.48 -40.48
C HIS A 267 7.35 -21.34 -39.46
N GLY A 268 7.55 -20.14 -38.87
CA GLY A 268 8.64 -19.87 -37.91
C GLY A 268 9.99 -19.61 -38.56
N ASN A 269 10.08 -19.40 -39.90
CA ASN A 269 11.33 -19.05 -40.53
C ASN A 269 11.58 -17.55 -40.43
N VAL A 270 12.83 -17.20 -40.12
CA VAL A 270 13.26 -15.79 -40.05
C VAL A 270 13.24 -15.18 -41.44
N LYS A 271 12.59 -14.05 -41.61
CA LYS A 271 12.55 -13.27 -42.85
C LYS A 271 13.87 -12.51 -43.00
N GLU A 272 14.43 -12.53 -44.18
CA GLU A 272 15.60 -11.69 -44.49
C GLU A 272 15.31 -10.75 -45.67
N PRO A 273 15.62 -9.44 -45.53
CA PRO A 273 16.19 -8.78 -44.34
C PRO A 273 15.14 -8.53 -43.25
N VAL A 274 15.55 -8.66 -41.97
CA VAL A 274 14.70 -8.29 -40.82
C VAL A 274 14.69 -6.78 -40.66
N ASN A 275 13.49 -6.18 -40.57
CA ASN A 275 13.31 -4.80 -40.20
C ASN A 275 13.43 -4.64 -38.68
N LYS A 276 14.66 -4.42 -38.18
CA LYS A 276 14.96 -4.35 -36.75
C LYS A 276 14.19 -3.27 -36.02
N GLU A 277 13.92 -2.13 -36.68
CA GLU A 277 13.15 -1.03 -36.07
C GLU A 277 11.68 -1.42 -35.83
N LYS A 278 11.01 -1.95 -36.85
CA LYS A 278 9.64 -2.43 -36.72
C LYS A 278 9.49 -3.56 -35.72
N VAL A 279 10.44 -4.49 -35.69
CA VAL A 279 10.47 -5.57 -34.69
C VAL A 279 10.61 -5.03 -33.28
N ALA A 280 11.47 -4.03 -33.06
CA ALA A 280 11.59 -3.38 -31.74
C ALA A 280 10.29 -2.69 -31.31
N ILE A 281 9.61 -2.01 -32.23
CA ILE A 281 8.27 -1.43 -31.96
C ILE A 281 7.25 -2.52 -31.61
N ALA A 282 7.25 -3.64 -32.35
CA ALA A 282 6.35 -4.76 -32.04
C ALA A 282 6.61 -5.34 -30.64
N GLN A 283 7.88 -5.46 -30.22
CA GLN A 283 8.23 -5.90 -28.86
C GLN A 283 7.72 -4.92 -27.81
N LEU A 284 7.89 -3.61 -28.05
CA LEU A 284 7.33 -2.59 -27.17
C LEU A 284 5.81 -2.67 -27.08
N PHE A 285 5.12 -2.89 -28.21
CA PHE A 285 3.66 -3.04 -28.26
C PHE A 285 3.19 -4.32 -27.53
N LYS A 286 3.99 -5.40 -27.60
CA LYS A 286 3.76 -6.60 -26.78
C LYS A 286 3.83 -6.27 -25.28
N SER A 287 4.82 -5.48 -24.85
CA SER A 287 4.92 -5.01 -23.46
C SER A 287 3.72 -4.13 -23.06
N TYR A 288 3.26 -3.24 -23.92
CA TYR A 288 2.06 -2.43 -23.66
C TYR A 288 0.79 -3.30 -23.54
N ARG A 289 0.66 -4.32 -24.41
CA ARG A 289 -0.45 -5.27 -24.34
C ARG A 289 -0.42 -6.05 -23.01
N ASP A 290 0.74 -6.56 -22.63
CA ASP A 290 0.91 -7.38 -21.43
C ASP A 290 0.64 -6.55 -20.16
N ALA A 291 0.96 -5.25 -20.21
CA ALA A 291 0.56 -4.28 -19.21
C ALA A 291 -0.92 -3.82 -19.32
N GLY A 292 -1.68 -4.33 -20.30
CA GLY A 292 -3.08 -3.95 -20.48
C GLY A 292 -3.32 -2.52 -21.01
N LEU A 293 -2.30 -1.90 -21.60
CA LEU A 293 -2.37 -0.53 -22.14
C LEU A 293 -2.76 -0.50 -23.61
N LEU A 294 -2.55 -1.60 -24.33
CA LEU A 294 -2.78 -1.71 -25.77
C LEU A 294 -3.59 -2.97 -26.10
N ARG A 295 -4.39 -2.89 -27.13
CA ARG A 295 -5.14 -4.02 -27.66
C ARG A 295 -5.20 -3.98 -29.20
N ALA A 296 -5.50 -5.12 -29.81
CA ALA A 296 -5.93 -5.15 -31.21
C ALA A 296 -7.27 -4.42 -31.35
N SER A 297 -7.47 -3.68 -32.46
CA SER A 297 -8.76 -3.04 -32.74
C SER A 297 -9.86 -4.09 -33.01
N ASP A 298 -9.51 -5.27 -33.57
CA ASP A 298 -10.34 -6.47 -33.53
C ASP A 298 -9.96 -7.33 -32.31
N PRO A 299 -10.84 -7.44 -31.28
CA PRO A 299 -10.53 -8.17 -30.05
C PRO A 299 -10.33 -9.69 -30.24
N LYS A 300 -10.64 -10.23 -31.42
CA LYS A 300 -10.41 -11.65 -31.74
C LYS A 300 -8.98 -11.92 -32.20
N LEU A 301 -8.20 -10.86 -32.50
CA LEU A 301 -6.85 -11.00 -33.04
C LEU A 301 -5.81 -10.86 -31.94
N GLN A 302 -4.82 -11.74 -31.98
CA GLN A 302 -3.54 -11.54 -31.28
C GLN A 302 -2.63 -10.60 -32.08
N LEU A 303 -1.68 -9.91 -31.43
CA LEU A 303 -0.80 -8.94 -32.09
C LEU A 303 -0.04 -9.53 -33.28
N TYR A 304 0.37 -10.77 -33.22
CA TYR A 304 0.95 -11.50 -34.34
C TYR A 304 0.07 -11.43 -35.60
N TRP A 305 -1.22 -11.77 -35.44
CA TRP A 305 -2.17 -11.75 -36.56
C TRP A 305 -2.56 -10.34 -37.00
N VAL A 306 -2.54 -9.36 -36.07
CA VAL A 306 -2.72 -7.94 -36.43
C VAL A 306 -1.63 -7.50 -37.40
N ALA A 307 -0.36 -7.81 -37.11
CA ALA A 307 0.75 -7.51 -38.02
C ALA A 307 0.61 -8.26 -39.35
N ARG A 308 0.37 -9.56 -39.30
CA ARG A 308 0.25 -10.41 -40.50
C ARG A 308 -0.87 -9.98 -41.44
N ARG A 309 -1.97 -9.48 -40.91
CA ARG A 309 -3.16 -9.06 -41.68
C ARG A 309 -3.19 -7.57 -41.99
N SER A 310 -2.12 -6.83 -41.61
CA SER A 310 -2.03 -5.36 -41.75
C SER A 310 -3.20 -4.61 -41.09
N GLU A 311 -3.60 -5.09 -39.92
CA GLU A 311 -4.66 -4.53 -39.11
C GLU A 311 -4.10 -3.49 -38.10
N THR A 312 -4.95 -2.97 -37.22
CA THR A 312 -4.61 -1.88 -36.32
C THR A 312 -4.63 -2.30 -34.84
N VAL A 313 -3.85 -1.57 -34.06
CA VAL A 313 -3.88 -1.59 -32.59
C VAL A 313 -4.31 -0.23 -32.07
N GLU A 314 -4.90 -0.21 -30.88
CA GLU A 314 -5.38 1.00 -30.22
C GLU A 314 -5.10 0.95 -28.71
N LEU A 315 -5.05 2.10 -28.07
CA LEU A 315 -4.94 2.20 -26.63
C LEU A 315 -6.22 1.69 -25.93
N THR A 316 -6.05 0.97 -24.84
CA THR A 316 -7.17 0.70 -23.93
C THR A 316 -7.51 1.97 -23.13
N PRO A 317 -8.66 2.04 -22.42
CA PRO A 317 -8.95 3.18 -21.54
C PRO A 317 -7.80 3.47 -20.55
N ARG A 318 -7.13 2.41 -20.05
CA ARG A 318 -5.95 2.56 -19.21
C ARG A 318 -4.74 3.06 -19.99
N GLY A 319 -4.54 2.60 -21.21
CA GLY A 319 -3.50 3.14 -22.11
C GLY A 319 -3.70 4.61 -22.43
N GLN A 320 -4.95 5.05 -22.60
CA GLN A 320 -5.32 6.46 -22.81
C GLN A 320 -5.01 7.31 -21.56
N GLU A 321 -5.26 6.78 -20.36
CA GLU A 321 -4.87 7.44 -19.10
C GLU A 321 -3.36 7.64 -19.02
N TYR A 322 -2.55 6.60 -19.27
CA TYR A 322 -1.09 6.71 -19.27
C TYR A 322 -0.56 7.60 -20.39
N TRP A 323 -1.18 7.55 -21.56
CA TRP A 323 -0.86 8.47 -22.67
C TRP A 323 -1.10 9.93 -22.24
N TRP A 324 -2.23 10.22 -21.58
CA TRP A 324 -2.52 11.54 -21.05
C TRP A 324 -1.47 11.99 -20.02
N LEU A 325 -1.06 11.10 -19.12
CA LEU A 325 0.01 11.40 -18.15
C LEU A 325 1.33 11.75 -18.85
N VAL A 326 1.68 11.02 -19.91
CA VAL A 326 2.90 11.26 -20.71
C VAL A 326 2.85 12.61 -21.41
N VAL A 327 1.77 12.92 -22.15
CA VAL A 327 1.69 14.18 -22.92
C VAL A 327 1.57 15.42 -22.04
N ASN A 328 1.16 15.26 -20.78
CA ASN A 328 1.08 16.34 -19.79
C ASN A 328 2.29 16.37 -18.83
N ASP A 329 3.35 15.65 -19.16
CA ASP A 329 4.62 15.59 -18.39
C ASP A 329 4.40 15.24 -16.90
N LYS A 330 3.55 14.23 -16.65
CA LYS A 330 3.26 13.73 -15.31
C LYS A 330 4.06 12.47 -14.96
N ILE A 331 4.68 11.82 -15.95
CA ILE A 331 5.55 10.65 -15.80
C ILE A 331 6.76 10.70 -16.77
#